data_490971f2ef3a195b35828738c533b96e
#
_entry.id   490971f2ef3a195b35828738c533b96e
#
_cell.length_a   1.000
_cell.length_b   1.000
_cell.length_c   1.000
_cell.angle_alpha   90.00
_cell.angle_beta   90.00
_cell.angle_gamma   90.00
#
_symmetry.space_group_name_H-M   'P 1'
#
loop_
_entity.id
_entity.type
_entity.pdbx_description
1 polymer ?
#
loop_
_entity_poly.entity_id
_entity_poly.type
_entity_poly.pdbx_seq_one_letter_code
_entity_poly.pdbx_strand_id
1 'polypeptide(L)'
;IGLSATVGNPEQVAKWLSNDAEAINAVAPRSTELAVDAIIQLPEDEIGSLELAISPRAHATLRGLADIISKEHPCLIFVNSRNSAETVSQRLSSIAPDLSIGVHHGSLAKETRTQMENDLRAGNLQGLVCTSSLELGIDVGSVNHIVQIRSPRSVDRMLQRVGRADHRLGGIGRGHLLSWESDDIFESAVIARKAVAGEIEAVEWRDRPLSVAANQIVMMIHSHGALPIDAVTQAISGACQFEGWSREDTISLGNILADRWVIRCVDDPGTVPWYRWPHDVWKELQAHLNKSLPEQPKLAHDEEPSEDLAKLSFDLPPRFSKGWLSRSGRTREWVSKHLSMIPDKQSYRVRDAVTRKQLGNVDEAFVLSLNDGGEDQDGSQRRFVMAGRTWIVVDADPEQSELLVAPVSDQGHAPQWVGELPPTPADVAREAGRLRRLFAIDLGLMEDEEVNEIDPAELLKGDSKLGDYPLNGEAKGILAEIVATHFDSAGMIPSERLITIEDRDEALVINSCQGNRINEALGHYLLAMASTRSGKWGRLIVEPCRISLQVGGVTPREIIDWLRDTPPEALEGVLSVTLPNSREVR
;
A
#
# COMPACT_ATOMS: atom_id res chain seq x y z
N ILE A 1 -16.39 19.88 -4.66
CA ILE A 1 -15.06 20.37 -5.10
C ILE A 1 -14.04 19.42 -4.50
N GLY A 2 -13.24 18.79 -5.37
CA GLY A 2 -12.09 17.98 -4.99
C GLY A 2 -10.79 18.78 -5.15
N LEU A 3 -9.83 18.58 -4.26
CA LEU A 3 -8.48 19.16 -4.36
C LEU A 3 -7.47 18.04 -4.27
N SER A 4 -6.48 18.02 -5.17
CA SER A 4 -5.38 17.06 -5.17
C SER A 4 -4.06 17.75 -5.47
N ALA A 5 -2.95 17.22 -4.96
CA ALA A 5 -1.62 17.76 -5.21
C ALA A 5 -1.06 17.27 -6.55
N THR A 6 -0.97 15.96 -6.74
CA THR A 6 -0.39 15.29 -7.93
C THR A 6 -1.27 14.10 -8.32
N VAL A 7 -1.69 14.06 -9.59
CA VAL A 7 -2.56 13.00 -10.14
C VAL A 7 -2.20 12.77 -11.59
N GLY A 8 -1.96 11.51 -11.98
CA GLY A 8 -1.58 11.16 -13.34
C GLY A 8 -2.74 11.17 -14.35
N ASN A 9 -3.99 11.00 -13.88
CA ASN A 9 -5.20 10.94 -14.72
C ASN A 9 -6.32 11.82 -14.14
N PRO A 10 -6.18 13.16 -14.11
CA PRO A 10 -7.07 14.07 -13.41
C PRO A 10 -8.52 14.02 -13.91
N GLU A 11 -8.76 13.78 -15.19
CA GLU A 11 -10.12 13.66 -15.78
C GLU A 11 -10.86 12.44 -15.22
N GLN A 12 -10.16 11.33 -15.04
CA GLN A 12 -10.75 10.12 -14.48
C GLN A 12 -11.03 10.28 -12.99
N VAL A 13 -10.13 10.95 -12.25
CA VAL A 13 -10.34 11.28 -10.83
C VAL A 13 -11.49 12.26 -10.66
N ALA A 14 -11.68 13.21 -11.57
CA ALA A 14 -12.84 14.11 -11.57
C ALA A 14 -14.14 13.31 -11.73
N LYS A 15 -14.21 12.36 -12.66
CA LYS A 15 -15.37 11.46 -12.84
C LYS A 15 -15.64 10.60 -11.60
N TRP A 16 -14.59 10.22 -10.87
CA TRP A 16 -14.76 9.51 -9.60
C TRP A 16 -15.48 10.36 -8.55
N LEU A 17 -15.23 11.67 -8.53
CA LEU A 17 -15.90 12.61 -7.63
C LEU A 17 -17.37 12.84 -8.03
N SER A 18 -17.62 13.06 -9.31
CA SER A 18 -18.95 13.22 -9.92
C SER A 18 -18.85 13.08 -11.43
N ASN A 19 -19.89 12.51 -12.07
CA ASN A 19 -19.98 12.42 -13.52
C ASN A 19 -19.91 13.77 -14.25
N ASP A 20 -20.32 14.86 -13.56
CA ASP A 20 -20.32 16.24 -14.08
C ASP A 20 -19.10 17.05 -13.64
N ALA A 21 -18.13 16.42 -12.94
CA ALA A 21 -16.95 17.13 -12.48
C ALA A 21 -15.93 17.31 -13.61
N GLU A 22 -15.41 18.52 -13.73
CA GLU A 22 -14.31 18.86 -14.64
C GLU A 22 -12.99 18.98 -13.88
N ALA A 23 -11.92 18.47 -14.47
CA ALA A 23 -10.58 18.63 -13.94
C ALA A 23 -10.01 19.99 -14.37
N ILE A 24 -9.60 20.79 -13.39
CA ILE A 24 -8.90 22.06 -13.63
C ILE A 24 -7.46 21.91 -13.16
N ASN A 25 -6.53 21.90 -14.10
CA ASN A 25 -5.11 21.91 -13.78
C ASN A 25 -4.63 23.37 -13.65
N ALA A 26 -4.60 23.88 -12.42
CA ALA A 26 -4.37 25.30 -12.13
C ALA A 26 -2.89 25.66 -11.94
N VAL A 27 -1.97 24.70 -11.91
CA VAL A 27 -0.57 24.93 -11.52
C VAL A 27 0.36 24.61 -12.68
N ALA A 28 1.26 25.56 -12.99
CA ALA A 28 2.41 25.27 -13.86
C ALA A 28 3.27 24.18 -13.22
N PRO A 29 3.81 23.22 -14.01
CA PRO A 29 4.68 22.20 -13.49
C PRO A 29 5.85 22.83 -12.73
N ARG A 30 6.01 22.45 -11.46
CA ARG A 30 7.12 22.94 -10.63
C ARG A 30 8.41 22.31 -11.15
N SER A 31 9.44 23.09 -11.29
CA SER A 31 10.77 22.58 -11.65
C SER A 31 11.28 21.65 -10.52
N THR A 32 11.76 20.48 -10.90
CA THR A 32 12.25 19.46 -9.98
C THR A 32 13.66 19.04 -10.41
N GLU A 33 14.60 19.14 -9.47
CA GLU A 33 15.98 18.71 -9.65
C GLU A 33 16.22 17.49 -8.75
N LEU A 34 16.40 16.32 -9.35
CA LEU A 34 16.66 15.07 -8.65
C LEU A 34 17.98 14.48 -9.10
N ALA A 35 18.74 13.93 -8.15
CA ALA A 35 19.93 13.14 -8.41
C ALA A 35 19.78 11.76 -7.75
N VAL A 36 20.21 10.72 -8.43
CA VAL A 36 20.30 9.37 -7.87
C VAL A 36 21.77 9.08 -7.62
N ASP A 37 22.08 8.90 -6.35
CA ASP A 37 23.42 8.70 -5.86
C ASP A 37 23.58 7.29 -5.30
N ALA A 38 24.68 6.65 -5.62
CA ALA A 38 25.18 5.48 -4.95
C ALA A 38 26.59 5.79 -4.44
N ILE A 39 26.79 5.56 -3.16
CA ILE A 39 28.03 5.97 -2.49
C ILE A 39 29.07 4.84 -2.61
N ILE A 40 30.27 5.22 -3.08
CA ILE A 40 31.40 4.28 -3.15
C ILE A 40 31.78 3.84 -1.74
N GLN A 41 31.91 2.55 -1.58
CA GLN A 41 32.38 1.92 -0.34
C GLN A 41 33.88 2.18 -0.16
N LEU A 42 34.25 2.67 1.02
CA LEU A 42 35.63 2.87 1.44
C LEU A 42 36.04 1.76 2.43
N PRO A 43 37.34 1.50 2.61
CA PRO A 43 37.81 0.50 3.58
C PRO A 43 37.32 0.75 5.04
N GLU A 44 37.11 1.99 5.41
CA GLU A 44 36.55 2.37 6.71
C GLU A 44 35.10 1.95 6.89
N ASP A 45 34.34 1.81 5.79
CA ASP A 45 32.94 1.36 5.84
C ASP A 45 32.84 -0.11 6.22
N GLU A 46 33.85 -0.93 5.97
CA GLU A 46 33.90 -2.33 6.42
C GLU A 46 33.99 -2.41 7.95
N ILE A 47 34.83 -1.57 8.56
CA ILE A 47 34.99 -1.54 10.02
C ILE A 47 33.71 -0.99 10.68
N GLY A 48 33.22 0.17 10.24
CA GLY A 48 32.01 0.79 10.76
C GLY A 48 30.74 -0.07 10.57
N SER A 49 30.71 -0.87 9.51
CA SER A 49 29.60 -1.80 9.27
C SER A 49 29.48 -2.91 10.33
N LEU A 50 30.61 -3.39 10.84
CA LEU A 50 30.64 -4.38 11.92
C LEU A 50 30.14 -3.79 13.24
N GLU A 51 30.51 -2.56 13.55
CA GLU A 51 30.08 -1.85 14.77
C GLU A 51 28.56 -1.63 14.78
N LEU A 52 27.96 -1.35 13.61
CA LEU A 52 26.54 -1.05 13.48
C LEU A 52 25.69 -2.25 13.05
N ALA A 53 26.29 -3.42 12.85
CA ALA A 53 25.63 -4.63 12.34
C ALA A 53 24.82 -4.38 11.05
N ILE A 54 25.46 -3.75 10.06
CA ILE A 54 24.88 -3.45 8.73
C ILE A 54 25.84 -3.88 7.62
N SER A 55 25.40 -3.85 6.36
CA SER A 55 26.31 -4.06 5.24
C SER A 55 27.25 -2.87 5.06
N PRO A 56 28.49 -3.08 4.54
CA PRO A 56 29.42 -1.99 4.23
C PRO A 56 28.83 -0.95 3.29
N ARG A 57 28.02 -1.37 2.31
CA ARG A 57 27.29 -0.45 1.41
C ARG A 57 26.26 0.40 2.17
N ALA A 58 25.56 -0.16 3.14
CA ALA A 58 24.63 0.60 3.97
C ALA A 58 25.36 1.63 4.83
N HIS A 59 26.54 1.28 5.37
CA HIS A 59 27.39 2.20 6.13
C HIS A 59 27.86 3.36 5.24
N ALA A 60 28.40 3.07 4.05
CA ALA A 60 28.78 4.07 3.06
C ALA A 60 27.62 5.02 2.73
N THR A 61 26.42 4.48 2.52
CA THR A 61 25.23 5.29 2.22
C THR A 61 24.86 6.22 3.37
N LEU A 62 24.95 5.76 4.62
CA LEU A 62 24.70 6.61 5.80
C LEU A 62 25.77 7.69 5.96
N ARG A 63 27.03 7.39 5.63
CA ARG A 63 28.12 8.38 5.58
C ARG A 63 27.84 9.45 4.54
N GLY A 64 27.46 9.06 3.32
CA GLY A 64 27.06 10.00 2.27
C GLY A 64 25.82 10.84 2.66
N LEU A 65 24.87 10.24 3.36
CA LEU A 65 23.72 10.96 3.91
C LEU A 65 24.16 12.04 4.94
N ALA A 66 25.09 11.71 5.84
CA ALA A 66 25.64 12.67 6.80
C ALA A 66 26.33 13.84 6.08
N ASP A 67 27.08 13.56 5.00
CA ASP A 67 27.72 14.59 4.19
C ASP A 67 26.70 15.53 3.51
N ILE A 68 25.60 14.98 3.00
CA ILE A 68 24.51 15.77 2.39
C ILE A 68 23.87 16.67 3.45
N ILE A 69 23.50 16.12 4.60
CA ILE A 69 22.86 16.89 5.68
C ILE A 69 23.78 18.02 6.17
N SER A 70 25.07 17.76 6.30
CA SER A 70 26.03 18.78 6.75
C SER A 70 26.11 19.99 5.81
N LYS A 71 25.85 19.80 4.50
CA LYS A 71 25.96 20.83 3.45
C LYS A 71 24.63 21.52 3.15
N GLU A 72 23.51 20.75 3.16
CA GLU A 72 22.22 21.16 2.59
C GLU A 72 21.12 21.35 3.65
N HIS A 73 21.45 21.35 4.97
CA HIS A 73 20.45 21.46 6.04
C HIS A 73 19.64 22.77 6.00
N PRO A 74 18.38 22.78 6.51
CA PRO A 74 17.66 21.63 7.08
C PRO A 74 17.11 20.69 6.01
N CYS A 75 17.26 19.36 6.26
CA CYS A 75 16.84 18.31 5.35
C CYS A 75 15.66 17.50 5.90
N LEU A 76 14.72 17.08 5.04
CA LEU A 76 13.82 15.97 5.33
C LEU A 76 14.37 14.69 4.68
N ILE A 77 14.51 13.65 5.49
CA ILE A 77 15.01 12.35 5.06
C ILE A 77 13.84 11.36 5.07
N PHE A 78 13.29 11.08 3.89
CA PHE A 78 12.20 10.15 3.75
C PHE A 78 12.66 8.71 3.69
N VAL A 79 11.97 7.86 4.45
CA VAL A 79 12.10 6.40 4.43
C VAL A 79 10.73 5.75 4.29
N ASN A 80 10.69 4.48 3.90
CA ASN A 80 9.44 3.82 3.57
C ASN A 80 8.73 3.14 4.74
N SER A 81 9.40 2.94 5.88
CA SER A 81 8.82 2.30 7.07
C SER A 81 9.21 3.01 8.36
N ARG A 82 8.40 2.81 9.40
CA ARG A 82 8.67 3.35 10.75
C ARG A 82 9.96 2.78 11.32
N ASN A 83 10.19 1.48 11.10
CA ASN A 83 11.43 0.82 11.49
C ASN A 83 12.65 1.46 10.80
N SER A 84 12.55 1.68 9.49
CA SER A 84 13.62 2.38 8.76
C SER A 84 13.85 3.79 9.30
N ALA A 85 12.80 4.52 9.71
CA ALA A 85 12.95 5.85 10.29
C ALA A 85 13.75 5.82 11.59
N GLU A 86 13.40 4.92 12.50
CA GLU A 86 14.12 4.77 13.77
C GLU A 86 15.55 4.27 13.57
N THR A 87 15.72 3.25 12.71
CA THR A 87 17.03 2.64 12.45
C THR A 87 17.99 3.62 11.78
N VAL A 88 17.53 4.33 10.75
CA VAL A 88 18.36 5.32 10.04
C VAL A 88 18.72 6.48 10.98
N SER A 89 17.74 7.01 11.74
CA SER A 89 18.00 8.10 12.70
C SER A 89 19.03 7.70 13.76
N GLN A 90 18.89 6.52 14.35
CA GLN A 90 19.82 6.03 15.39
C GLN A 90 21.23 5.82 14.83
N ARG A 91 21.35 5.13 13.71
CA ARG A 91 22.65 4.84 13.09
C ARG A 91 23.34 6.10 12.59
N LEU A 92 22.58 7.02 12.01
CA LEU A 92 23.09 8.32 11.56
C LEU A 92 23.63 9.13 12.74
N SER A 93 22.93 9.14 13.89
CA SER A 93 23.41 9.78 15.12
C SER A 93 24.69 9.13 15.68
N SER A 94 24.90 7.83 15.41
CA SER A 94 26.13 7.13 15.81
C SER A 94 27.31 7.45 14.88
N ILE A 95 27.06 7.56 13.57
CA ILE A 95 28.10 7.88 12.56
C ILE A 95 28.48 9.36 12.62
N ALA A 96 27.51 10.24 12.82
CA ALA A 96 27.69 11.68 12.81
C ALA A 96 27.07 12.32 14.07
N PRO A 97 27.70 12.17 15.24
CA PRO A 97 27.15 12.64 16.53
C PRO A 97 27.03 14.17 16.62
N ASP A 98 27.73 14.90 15.77
CA ASP A 98 27.66 16.36 15.73
C ASP A 98 26.42 16.88 14.97
N LEU A 99 25.69 16.01 14.26
CA LEU A 99 24.47 16.37 13.55
C LEU A 99 23.24 16.23 14.47
N SER A 100 22.41 17.27 14.49
CA SER A 100 21.12 17.26 15.19
C SER A 100 20.07 16.56 14.33
N ILE A 101 19.80 15.28 14.60
CA ILE A 101 18.88 14.44 13.83
C ILE A 101 17.65 14.09 14.67
N GLY A 102 16.46 14.34 14.12
CA GLY A 102 15.18 13.93 14.69
C GLY A 102 14.54 12.76 13.93
N VAL A 103 13.46 12.19 14.50
CA VAL A 103 12.64 11.15 13.88
C VAL A 103 11.17 11.52 13.97
N HIS A 104 10.40 11.25 12.88
CA HIS A 104 8.97 11.57 12.79
C HIS A 104 8.19 10.49 12.03
N HIS A 105 7.26 9.82 12.70
CA HIS A 105 6.34 8.88 12.09
C HIS A 105 5.04 8.73 12.88
N GLY A 106 4.00 8.19 12.26
CA GLY A 106 2.65 8.12 12.81
C GLY A 106 2.49 7.35 14.12
N SER A 107 3.43 6.47 14.47
CA SER A 107 3.39 5.71 15.73
C SER A 107 3.96 6.46 16.94
N LEU A 108 4.65 7.57 16.75
CA LEU A 108 5.12 8.41 17.85
C LEU A 108 3.96 9.15 18.52
N ALA A 109 4.09 9.43 19.80
CA ALA A 109 3.14 10.26 20.53
C ALA A 109 2.99 11.63 19.86
N LYS A 110 1.79 12.20 19.90
CA LYS A 110 1.48 13.49 19.28
C LYS A 110 2.42 14.60 19.75
N GLU A 111 2.69 14.63 21.05
CA GLU A 111 3.58 15.62 21.68
C GLU A 111 5.00 15.53 21.12
N THR A 112 5.51 14.31 20.96
CA THR A 112 6.85 14.07 20.39
C THR A 112 6.90 14.53 18.94
N ARG A 113 5.89 14.22 18.13
CA ARG A 113 5.81 14.66 16.72
C ARG A 113 5.79 16.18 16.60
N THR A 114 4.91 16.83 17.37
CA THR A 114 4.81 18.30 17.40
C THR A 114 6.12 18.95 17.86
N GLN A 115 6.83 18.33 18.81
CA GLN A 115 8.14 18.82 19.23
C GLN A 115 9.16 18.76 18.09
N MET A 116 9.25 17.63 17.35
CA MET A 116 10.16 17.48 16.21
C MET A 116 9.86 18.49 15.10
N GLU A 117 8.58 18.71 14.81
CA GLU A 117 8.14 19.70 13.81
C GLU A 117 8.56 21.13 14.23
N ASN A 118 8.39 21.49 15.50
CA ASN A 118 8.79 22.77 16.04
C ASN A 118 10.31 22.95 16.04
N ASP A 119 11.06 21.91 16.41
CA ASP A 119 12.53 21.96 16.43
C ASP A 119 13.12 22.09 15.03
N LEU A 120 12.52 21.41 14.02
CA LEU A 120 12.92 21.60 12.61
C LEU A 120 12.64 23.05 12.16
N ARG A 121 11.45 23.56 12.46
CA ARG A 121 11.02 24.92 12.10
C ARG A 121 11.88 25.99 12.77
N ALA A 122 12.32 25.75 14.01
CA ALA A 122 13.21 26.63 14.76
C ALA A 122 14.69 26.55 14.31
N GLY A 123 15.04 25.60 13.45
CA GLY A 123 16.43 25.36 13.03
C GLY A 123 17.28 24.60 14.06
N ASN A 124 16.65 23.99 15.07
CA ASN A 124 17.34 23.18 16.08
C ASN A 124 17.73 21.79 15.53
N LEU A 125 17.08 21.35 14.44
CA LEU A 125 17.39 20.10 13.73
C LEU A 125 18.00 20.40 12.36
N GLN A 126 19.09 19.70 12.05
CA GLN A 126 19.71 19.73 10.72
C GLN A 126 19.05 18.68 9.78
N GLY A 127 18.57 17.57 10.35
CA GLY A 127 17.86 16.53 9.60
C GLY A 127 16.68 15.95 10.40
N LEU A 128 15.59 15.65 9.70
CA LEU A 128 14.43 14.96 10.26
C LEU A 128 14.12 13.73 9.42
N VAL A 129 14.38 12.53 9.98
CA VAL A 129 14.06 11.26 9.34
C VAL A 129 12.57 10.98 9.50
N CYS A 130 11.85 10.81 8.39
CA CYS A 130 10.40 10.70 8.43
C CYS A 130 9.85 9.67 7.44
N THR A 131 8.62 9.23 7.71
CA THR A 131 7.82 8.41 6.80
C THR A 131 6.81 9.28 6.03
N SER A 132 5.80 8.68 5.43
CA SER A 132 4.67 9.39 4.78
C SER A 132 3.94 10.39 5.68
N SER A 133 4.20 10.40 6.97
CA SER A 133 3.60 11.33 7.93
C SER A 133 3.87 12.82 7.63
N LEU A 134 4.91 13.13 6.86
CA LEU A 134 5.25 14.49 6.41
C LEU A 134 5.11 14.70 4.88
N GLU A 135 4.53 13.73 4.17
CA GLU A 135 4.27 13.86 2.71
C GLU A 135 3.21 14.90 2.42
N LEU A 136 2.16 15.00 3.25
CA LEU A 136 0.97 15.83 2.98
C LEU A 136 0.56 16.69 4.19
N GLY A 137 0.12 17.91 3.91
CA GLY A 137 -0.73 18.71 4.79
C GLY A 137 -0.08 19.35 6.01
N ILE A 138 1.22 19.20 6.25
CA ILE A 138 1.90 19.82 7.39
C ILE A 138 2.88 20.87 6.90
N ASP A 139 2.77 22.08 7.45
CA ASP A 139 3.77 23.12 7.26
C ASP A 139 4.95 22.87 8.21
N VAL A 140 6.05 22.37 7.66
CA VAL A 140 7.29 22.08 8.40
C VAL A 140 8.30 23.24 8.32
N GLY A 141 7.92 24.38 7.73
CA GLY A 141 8.80 25.52 7.52
C GLY A 141 9.69 25.37 6.27
N SER A 142 10.74 26.16 6.20
CA SER A 142 11.68 26.15 5.07
C SER A 142 12.60 24.96 5.15
N VAL A 143 12.35 23.95 4.33
CA VAL A 143 13.23 22.80 4.11
C VAL A 143 14.03 23.06 2.83
N ASN A 144 15.35 22.95 2.88
CA ASN A 144 16.20 23.23 1.74
C ASN A 144 16.31 22.04 0.81
N HIS A 145 16.33 20.82 1.37
CA HIS A 145 16.68 19.64 0.62
C HIS A 145 15.90 18.39 1.09
N ILE A 146 15.56 17.53 0.13
CA ILE A 146 14.92 16.24 0.40
C ILE A 146 15.92 15.13 0.11
N VAL A 147 16.02 14.18 1.02
CA VAL A 147 16.73 12.93 0.76
C VAL A 147 15.76 11.78 0.86
N GLN A 148 15.73 10.96 -0.16
CA GLN A 148 14.97 9.72 -0.17
C GLN A 148 15.91 8.54 0.03
N ILE A 149 15.74 7.79 1.09
CA ILE A 149 16.47 6.55 1.34
C ILE A 149 15.68 5.37 0.80
N ARG A 150 16.30 4.61 -0.11
CA ARG A 150 15.72 3.56 -0.94
C ARG A 150 14.65 4.10 -1.91
N SER A 151 14.21 3.26 -2.84
CA SER A 151 13.17 3.67 -3.80
C SER A 151 11.88 4.12 -3.11
N PRO A 152 11.28 5.25 -3.52
CA PRO A 152 9.97 5.68 -3.01
C PRO A 152 8.81 4.83 -3.53
N ARG A 153 9.06 3.90 -4.45
CA ARG A 153 8.14 2.95 -5.10
C ARG A 153 7.20 3.56 -6.14
N SER A 154 6.97 4.86 -6.13
CA SER A 154 6.12 5.53 -7.13
C SER A 154 6.56 6.97 -7.37
N VAL A 155 6.19 7.50 -8.53
CA VAL A 155 6.55 8.86 -8.98
C VAL A 155 5.75 9.91 -8.21
N ASP A 156 4.46 9.66 -7.99
CA ASP A 156 3.57 10.56 -7.25
C ASP A 156 4.10 10.83 -5.83
N ARG A 157 4.59 9.79 -5.13
CA ARG A 157 5.22 9.94 -3.81
C ARG A 157 6.52 10.74 -3.88
N MET A 158 7.36 10.47 -4.88
CA MET A 158 8.59 11.26 -5.03
C MET A 158 8.28 12.74 -5.23
N LEU A 159 7.29 13.06 -6.08
CA LEU A 159 6.86 14.43 -6.31
C LEU A 159 6.24 15.09 -5.05
N GLN A 160 5.45 14.34 -4.28
CA GLN A 160 4.90 14.83 -3.00
C GLN A 160 6.00 15.12 -1.98
N ARG A 161 7.05 14.26 -1.91
CA ARG A 161 8.21 14.42 -1.02
C ARG A 161 9.08 15.59 -1.44
N VAL A 162 9.50 15.63 -2.70
CA VAL A 162 10.36 16.71 -3.20
C VAL A 162 9.61 18.06 -3.20
N GLY A 163 8.29 18.03 -3.31
CA GLY A 163 7.44 19.20 -3.14
C GLY A 163 7.51 19.85 -1.75
N ARG A 164 8.13 19.21 -0.75
CA ARG A 164 8.39 19.79 0.58
C ARG A 164 9.61 20.72 0.60
N ALA A 165 10.56 20.56 -0.35
CA ALA A 165 11.70 21.48 -0.47
C ALA A 165 11.26 22.79 -1.12
N ASP A 166 11.76 23.92 -0.61
CA ASP A 166 11.53 25.27 -1.13
C ASP A 166 10.06 25.56 -1.48
N HIS A 167 9.17 25.49 -0.48
CA HIS A 167 7.71 25.57 -0.63
C HIS A 167 7.20 26.98 -1.08
N ARG A 168 8.00 27.73 -1.86
CA ARG A 168 7.65 29.04 -2.39
C ARG A 168 7.11 28.92 -3.81
N LEU A 169 6.30 29.90 -4.22
CA LEU A 169 5.86 30.04 -5.63
C LEU A 169 7.12 30.25 -6.51
N GLY A 170 7.33 29.34 -7.48
CA GLY A 170 8.49 29.36 -8.35
C GLY A 170 9.75 28.72 -7.75
N GLY A 171 9.66 28.13 -6.57
CA GLY A 171 10.76 27.36 -5.96
C GLY A 171 11.08 26.08 -6.73
N ILE A 172 12.32 25.62 -6.63
CA ILE A 172 12.81 24.39 -7.26
C ILE A 172 12.83 23.30 -6.19
N GLY A 173 12.09 22.21 -6.41
CA GLY A 173 12.17 21.04 -5.56
C GLY A 173 13.50 20.30 -5.80
N ARG A 174 14.39 20.26 -4.80
CA ARG A 174 15.67 19.58 -4.88
C ARG A 174 15.72 18.35 -4.01
N GLY A 175 16.30 17.27 -4.53
CA GLY A 175 16.42 16.05 -3.75
C GLY A 175 17.41 15.03 -4.29
N HIS A 176 17.89 14.19 -3.38
CA HIS A 176 18.72 13.03 -3.64
C HIS A 176 17.97 11.73 -3.32
N LEU A 177 18.15 10.72 -4.17
CA LEU A 177 17.72 9.35 -3.90
C LEU A 177 18.97 8.52 -3.63
N LEU A 178 19.06 7.96 -2.42
CA LEU A 178 20.19 7.14 -1.98
C LEU A 178 19.73 5.69 -1.76
N SER A 179 20.47 4.73 -2.28
CA SER A 179 20.22 3.33 -2.00
C SER A 179 21.51 2.51 -1.96
N TRP A 180 21.51 1.46 -1.14
CA TRP A 180 22.56 0.45 -1.09
C TRP A 180 22.17 -0.85 -1.82
N GLU A 181 20.90 -1.01 -2.17
CA GLU A 181 20.39 -2.17 -2.90
C GLU A 181 20.38 -1.88 -4.39
N SER A 182 20.94 -2.78 -5.20
CA SER A 182 21.07 -2.59 -6.65
C SER A 182 19.73 -2.36 -7.35
N ASP A 183 18.71 -3.16 -7.03
CA ASP A 183 17.40 -3.05 -7.64
C ASP A 183 16.71 -1.73 -7.29
N ASP A 184 16.90 -1.25 -6.06
CA ASP A 184 16.39 0.07 -5.63
C ASP A 184 17.09 1.23 -6.36
N ILE A 185 18.37 1.10 -6.77
CA ILE A 185 19.06 2.14 -7.54
C ILE A 185 18.46 2.24 -8.95
N PHE A 186 18.25 1.10 -9.63
CA PHE A 186 17.58 1.08 -10.94
C PHE A 186 16.17 1.69 -10.86
N GLU A 187 15.39 1.27 -9.88
CA GLU A 187 14.03 1.77 -9.65
C GLU A 187 14.02 3.27 -9.33
N SER A 188 14.93 3.74 -8.46
CA SER A 188 15.10 5.16 -8.13
C SER A 188 15.47 6.00 -9.34
N ALA A 189 16.33 5.50 -10.23
CA ALA A 189 16.71 6.19 -11.45
C ALA A 189 15.50 6.40 -12.39
N VAL A 190 14.66 5.37 -12.53
CA VAL A 190 13.43 5.44 -13.32
C VAL A 190 12.44 6.42 -12.70
N ILE A 191 12.19 6.33 -11.41
CA ILE A 191 11.25 7.21 -10.71
C ILE A 191 11.73 8.67 -10.80
N ALA A 192 13.02 8.92 -10.61
CA ALA A 192 13.58 10.27 -10.71
C ALA A 192 13.45 10.84 -12.13
N ARG A 193 13.75 10.04 -13.19
CA ARG A 193 13.54 10.44 -14.58
C ARG A 193 12.08 10.79 -14.85
N LYS A 194 11.16 9.89 -14.48
CA LYS A 194 9.71 10.10 -14.67
C LYS A 194 9.21 11.33 -13.90
N ALA A 195 9.68 11.55 -12.68
CA ALA A 195 9.31 12.71 -11.88
C ALA A 195 9.77 14.03 -12.53
N VAL A 196 10.99 14.07 -13.05
CA VAL A 196 11.51 15.25 -13.79
C VAL A 196 10.74 15.48 -15.09
N ALA A 197 10.34 14.41 -15.77
CA ALA A 197 9.53 14.47 -17.00
C ALA A 197 8.04 14.76 -16.73
N GLY A 198 7.57 14.70 -15.48
CA GLY A 198 6.16 14.86 -15.13
C GLY A 198 5.29 13.65 -15.51
N GLU A 199 5.88 12.48 -15.70
CA GLU A 199 5.21 11.23 -16.03
C GLU A 199 4.71 10.54 -14.76
N ILE A 200 3.53 10.91 -14.29
CA ILE A 200 2.93 10.40 -13.05
C ILE A 200 2.04 9.20 -13.38
N GLU A 201 2.07 8.19 -12.51
CA GLU A 201 1.24 7.01 -12.62
C GLU A 201 -0.25 7.38 -12.55
N ALA A 202 -1.07 6.69 -13.35
CA ALA A 202 -2.50 6.80 -13.24
C ALA A 202 -2.98 6.25 -11.87
N VAL A 203 -3.93 6.93 -11.26
CA VAL A 203 -4.62 6.39 -10.09
C VAL A 203 -5.46 5.20 -10.53
N GLU A 204 -5.16 4.03 -9.97
CA GLU A 204 -5.93 2.83 -10.15
C GLU A 204 -6.83 2.60 -8.95
N TRP A 205 -8.11 2.38 -9.17
CA TRP A 205 -9.05 1.98 -8.15
C TRP A 205 -9.61 0.58 -8.42
N ARG A 206 -10.09 -0.03 -7.37
CA ARG A 206 -10.75 -1.33 -7.49
C ARG A 206 -12.09 -1.13 -8.19
N ASP A 207 -12.31 -1.91 -9.24
CA ASP A 207 -13.59 -2.01 -9.89
C ASP A 207 -14.58 -2.80 -9.01
N ARG A 208 -15.82 -2.31 -8.93
CA ARG A 208 -16.94 -2.93 -8.22
C ARG A 208 -16.61 -3.49 -6.82
N PRO A 209 -16.05 -2.70 -5.88
CA PRO A 209 -15.63 -3.19 -4.57
C PRO A 209 -16.84 -3.58 -3.72
N LEU A 210 -17.16 -4.89 -3.66
CA LEU A 210 -18.37 -5.42 -3.02
C LEU A 210 -18.49 -5.04 -1.53
N SER A 211 -17.38 -4.93 -0.83
CA SER A 211 -17.38 -4.47 0.57
C SER A 211 -17.88 -3.03 0.70
N VAL A 212 -17.52 -2.15 -0.25
CA VAL A 212 -18.01 -0.76 -0.28
C VAL A 212 -19.50 -0.74 -0.61
N ALA A 213 -19.94 -1.51 -1.62
CA ALA A 213 -21.36 -1.63 -1.97
C ALA A 213 -22.17 -2.13 -0.76
N ALA A 214 -21.72 -3.17 -0.08
CA ALA A 214 -22.37 -3.71 1.12
C ALA A 214 -22.50 -2.66 2.23
N ASN A 215 -21.40 -1.94 2.53
CA ASN A 215 -21.42 -0.86 3.50
C ASN A 215 -22.42 0.23 3.13
N GLN A 216 -22.41 0.70 1.88
CA GLN A 216 -23.31 1.75 1.41
C GLN A 216 -24.77 1.29 1.43
N ILE A 217 -25.09 0.07 1.04
CA ILE A 217 -26.44 -0.51 1.16
C ILE A 217 -26.91 -0.44 2.61
N VAL A 218 -26.11 -0.94 3.55
CA VAL A 218 -26.49 -0.96 4.96
C VAL A 218 -26.65 0.45 5.53
N MET A 219 -25.76 1.38 5.15
CA MET A 219 -25.84 2.79 5.57
C MET A 219 -27.10 3.49 5.03
N MET A 220 -27.45 3.28 3.75
CA MET A 220 -28.69 3.79 3.16
C MET A 220 -29.92 3.24 3.88
N ILE A 221 -29.96 1.93 4.12
CA ILE A 221 -31.06 1.27 4.84
C ILE A 221 -31.11 1.76 6.30
N HIS A 222 -29.96 1.94 6.95
CA HIS A 222 -29.91 2.50 8.30
C HIS A 222 -30.52 3.91 8.36
N SER A 223 -30.25 4.75 7.37
CA SER A 223 -30.71 6.15 7.33
C SER A 223 -32.20 6.26 6.99
N HIS A 224 -32.68 5.48 6.03
CA HIS A 224 -34.03 5.59 5.49
C HIS A 224 -35.05 4.57 6.04
N GLY A 225 -34.57 3.50 6.70
CA GLY A 225 -35.40 2.43 7.22
C GLY A 225 -35.68 1.34 6.21
N ALA A 226 -36.24 1.69 5.06
CA ALA A 226 -36.46 0.80 3.93
C ALA A 226 -36.33 1.55 2.61
N LEU A 227 -35.81 0.88 1.58
CA LEU A 227 -35.68 1.42 0.22
C LEU A 227 -36.02 0.36 -0.81
N PRO A 228 -36.69 0.75 -1.92
CA PRO A 228 -36.84 -0.13 -3.08
C PRO A 228 -35.49 -0.56 -3.64
N ILE A 229 -35.39 -1.82 -4.10
CA ILE A 229 -34.15 -2.35 -4.69
C ILE A 229 -33.69 -1.48 -5.86
N ASP A 230 -34.62 -1.02 -6.72
CA ASP A 230 -34.29 -0.16 -7.86
C ASP A 230 -33.66 1.19 -7.44
N ALA A 231 -34.10 1.78 -6.32
CA ALA A 231 -33.52 3.02 -5.80
C ALA A 231 -32.10 2.80 -5.27
N VAL A 232 -31.87 1.67 -4.60
CA VAL A 232 -30.53 1.29 -4.11
C VAL A 232 -29.61 1.00 -5.30
N THR A 233 -30.10 0.27 -6.31
CA THR A 233 -29.36 -0.01 -7.55
C THR A 233 -28.94 1.29 -8.24
N GLN A 234 -29.88 2.22 -8.42
CA GLN A 234 -29.60 3.51 -9.04
C GLN A 234 -28.58 4.33 -8.25
N ALA A 235 -28.65 4.32 -6.93
CA ALA A 235 -27.71 5.06 -6.09
C ALA A 235 -26.27 4.49 -6.22
N ILE A 236 -26.13 3.16 -6.26
CA ILE A 236 -24.82 2.51 -6.40
C ILE A 236 -24.27 2.68 -7.82
N SER A 237 -25.08 2.42 -8.84
CA SER A 237 -24.68 2.55 -10.26
C SER A 237 -24.34 3.98 -10.67
N GLY A 238 -24.73 4.98 -9.87
CA GLY A 238 -24.36 6.38 -10.08
C GLY A 238 -22.89 6.69 -9.82
N ALA A 239 -22.15 5.81 -9.13
CA ALA A 239 -20.72 5.98 -8.91
C ALA A 239 -19.92 5.23 -9.99
N CYS A 240 -18.87 5.88 -10.54
CA CYS A 240 -18.10 5.34 -11.67
C CYS A 240 -17.46 3.97 -11.40
N GLN A 241 -17.13 3.65 -10.13
CA GLN A 241 -16.61 2.33 -9.75
C GLN A 241 -17.64 1.21 -9.87
N PHE A 242 -18.91 1.54 -9.99
CA PHE A 242 -20.02 0.61 -10.10
C PHE A 242 -20.75 0.74 -11.44
N GLU A 243 -20.04 1.17 -12.48
CA GLU A 243 -20.57 1.18 -13.84
C GLU A 243 -21.03 -0.24 -14.22
N GLY A 244 -22.23 -0.35 -14.79
CA GLY A 244 -22.84 -1.64 -15.10
C GLY A 244 -23.38 -2.42 -13.87
N TRP A 245 -23.46 -1.82 -12.68
CA TRP A 245 -24.10 -2.43 -11.53
C TRP A 245 -25.59 -2.66 -11.79
N SER A 246 -26.00 -3.92 -11.73
CA SER A 246 -27.35 -4.34 -12.05
C SER A 246 -28.26 -4.48 -10.82
N ARG A 247 -29.56 -4.66 -11.10
CA ARG A 247 -30.54 -4.99 -10.06
C ARG A 247 -30.25 -6.36 -9.44
N GLU A 248 -29.80 -7.31 -10.24
CA GLU A 248 -29.41 -8.65 -9.84
C GLU A 248 -28.21 -8.64 -8.89
N ASP A 249 -27.24 -7.74 -9.10
CA ASP A 249 -26.12 -7.54 -8.20
C ASP A 249 -26.61 -7.02 -6.82
N THR A 250 -27.54 -6.07 -6.84
CA THR A 250 -28.15 -5.53 -5.60
C THR A 250 -28.91 -6.61 -4.84
N ILE A 251 -29.68 -7.46 -5.51
CA ILE A 251 -30.40 -8.58 -4.90
C ILE A 251 -29.42 -9.59 -4.32
N SER A 252 -28.41 -10.00 -5.09
CA SER A 252 -27.42 -10.98 -4.67
C SER A 252 -26.67 -10.52 -3.41
N LEU A 253 -26.21 -9.27 -3.40
CA LEU A 253 -25.54 -8.71 -2.23
C LEU A 253 -26.50 -8.49 -1.07
N GLY A 254 -27.74 -8.06 -1.36
CA GLY A 254 -28.83 -7.92 -0.38
C GLY A 254 -29.14 -9.24 0.33
N ASN A 255 -29.18 -10.34 -0.40
CA ASN A 255 -29.42 -11.68 0.16
C ASN A 255 -28.25 -12.13 1.06
N ILE A 256 -26.99 -11.90 0.65
CA ILE A 256 -25.82 -12.19 1.50
C ILE A 256 -25.89 -11.41 2.82
N LEU A 257 -26.31 -10.15 2.78
CA LEU A 257 -26.48 -9.33 3.99
C LEU A 257 -27.69 -9.78 4.83
N ALA A 258 -28.75 -10.25 4.19
CA ALA A 258 -29.94 -10.77 4.84
C ALA A 258 -29.69 -12.12 5.54
N ASP A 259 -28.96 -13.03 4.93
CA ASP A 259 -28.52 -14.30 5.52
C ASP A 259 -27.70 -14.10 6.81
N ARG A 260 -26.98 -12.98 6.89
CA ARG A 260 -26.24 -12.55 8.08
C ARG A 260 -27.06 -11.71 9.06
N TRP A 261 -28.34 -11.54 8.81
CA TRP A 261 -29.28 -10.74 9.61
C TRP A 261 -28.89 -9.26 9.73
N VAL A 262 -28.09 -8.75 8.79
CA VAL A 262 -27.69 -7.34 8.80
C VAL A 262 -28.84 -6.45 8.29
N ILE A 263 -29.54 -6.90 7.25
CA ILE A 263 -30.74 -6.27 6.68
C ILE A 263 -31.80 -7.35 6.42
N ARG A 264 -32.95 -6.94 5.88
CA ARG A 264 -33.96 -7.85 5.31
C ARG A 264 -34.09 -7.55 3.82
N CYS A 265 -34.18 -8.61 3.01
CA CYS A 265 -34.43 -8.54 1.59
C CYS A 265 -35.77 -9.18 1.27
N VAL A 266 -36.62 -8.51 0.50
CA VAL A 266 -37.93 -8.99 0.06
C VAL A 266 -38.02 -8.76 -1.44
N ASP A 267 -37.98 -9.85 -2.22
CA ASP A 267 -37.95 -9.78 -3.69
C ASP A 267 -39.29 -9.38 -4.28
N ASP A 268 -40.40 -9.93 -3.76
CA ASP A 268 -41.74 -9.65 -4.22
C ASP A 268 -42.70 -9.40 -3.04
N PRO A 269 -43.03 -8.11 -2.78
CA PRO A 269 -43.96 -7.77 -1.71
C PRO A 269 -45.37 -8.28 -1.96
N GLY A 270 -45.76 -8.60 -3.21
CA GLY A 270 -47.07 -9.16 -3.54
C GLY A 270 -47.30 -10.56 -2.97
N THR A 271 -46.21 -11.29 -2.67
CA THR A 271 -46.28 -12.62 -2.06
C THR A 271 -46.35 -12.60 -0.54
N VAL A 272 -46.05 -11.47 0.07
CA VAL A 272 -46.06 -11.28 1.52
C VAL A 272 -47.26 -10.39 1.89
N PRO A 273 -48.15 -10.82 2.77
CA PRO A 273 -49.28 -10.01 3.22
C PRO A 273 -48.79 -8.68 3.82
N TRP A 274 -49.50 -7.59 3.57
CA TRP A 274 -49.08 -6.25 3.98
C TRP A 274 -48.87 -6.12 5.50
N TYR A 275 -49.57 -6.83 6.30
CA TYR A 275 -49.44 -6.85 7.77
C TYR A 275 -48.17 -7.57 8.25
N ARG A 276 -47.48 -8.27 7.38
CA ARG A 276 -46.16 -8.91 7.61
C ARG A 276 -45.00 -8.08 7.04
N TRP A 277 -45.29 -6.97 6.36
CA TRP A 277 -44.24 -6.13 5.83
C TRP A 277 -43.40 -5.51 6.95
N PRO A 278 -42.11 -5.24 6.74
CA PRO A 278 -41.31 -4.48 7.68
C PRO A 278 -41.95 -3.12 7.96
N HIS A 279 -41.98 -2.70 9.22
CA HIS A 279 -42.65 -1.47 9.63
C HIS A 279 -42.10 -0.21 8.91
N ASP A 280 -40.78 -0.18 8.63
CA ASP A 280 -40.17 0.92 7.92
C ASP A 280 -40.64 1.02 6.46
N VAL A 281 -40.89 -0.13 5.81
CA VAL A 281 -41.47 -0.17 4.46
C VAL A 281 -42.91 0.33 4.48
N TRP A 282 -43.69 -0.07 5.48
CA TRP A 282 -45.05 0.41 5.65
C TRP A 282 -45.11 1.92 5.83
N LYS A 283 -44.25 2.49 6.65
CA LYS A 283 -44.10 3.96 6.82
C LYS A 283 -43.71 4.66 5.55
N GLU A 284 -42.79 4.12 4.79
CA GLU A 284 -42.35 4.71 3.51
C GLU A 284 -43.52 4.72 2.51
N LEU A 285 -44.29 3.63 2.45
CA LEU A 285 -45.49 3.56 1.62
C LEU A 285 -46.55 4.58 2.07
N GLN A 286 -46.80 4.72 3.38
CA GLN A 286 -47.70 5.73 3.93
C GLN A 286 -47.31 7.13 3.52
N ALA A 287 -46.03 7.47 3.65
CA ALA A 287 -45.50 8.77 3.25
C ALA A 287 -45.65 9.02 1.74
N HIS A 288 -45.44 7.99 0.92
CA HIS A 288 -45.53 8.10 -0.55
C HIS A 288 -46.97 8.26 -1.04
N LEU A 289 -47.91 7.52 -0.46
CA LEU A 289 -49.30 7.56 -0.90
C LEU A 289 -50.08 8.76 -0.35
N ASN A 290 -49.52 9.50 0.61
CA ASN A 290 -50.16 10.62 1.28
C ASN A 290 -51.59 10.29 1.77
N LYS A 291 -51.87 9.04 2.06
CA LYS A 291 -53.17 8.50 2.51
C LYS A 291 -53.04 8.00 3.92
N SER A 292 -54.13 8.13 4.68
CA SER A 292 -54.29 7.47 5.97
C SER A 292 -54.44 5.97 5.72
N LEU A 293 -53.35 5.23 5.75
CA LEU A 293 -53.37 3.76 5.74
C LEU A 293 -53.61 3.25 7.17
N PRO A 294 -54.19 2.05 7.33
CA PRO A 294 -54.44 1.48 8.66
C PRO A 294 -53.11 1.29 9.42
N GLU A 295 -53.17 1.33 10.73
CA GLU A 295 -52.02 0.95 11.54
C GLU A 295 -51.67 -0.53 11.31
N GLN A 296 -50.39 -0.80 11.14
CA GLN A 296 -49.93 -2.18 10.98
C GLN A 296 -50.07 -2.94 12.27
N PRO A 297 -50.82 -4.06 12.30
CA PRO A 297 -51.04 -4.81 13.52
C PRO A 297 -49.73 -5.40 14.05
N LYS A 298 -49.55 -5.40 15.36
CA LYS A 298 -48.43 -6.06 16.05
C LYS A 298 -48.81 -7.53 16.32
N LEU A 299 -48.58 -8.40 15.35
CA LEU A 299 -48.88 -9.81 15.42
C LEU A 299 -47.65 -10.62 15.85
N ALA A 300 -47.86 -11.66 16.66
CA ALA A 300 -46.85 -12.70 16.87
C ALA A 300 -46.60 -13.49 15.58
N HIS A 301 -45.50 -14.27 15.53
CA HIS A 301 -45.08 -14.97 14.31
C HIS A 301 -46.19 -15.85 13.70
N ASP A 302 -46.97 -16.52 14.56
CA ASP A 302 -48.00 -17.47 14.16
C ASP A 302 -49.42 -16.91 14.32
N GLU A 303 -49.57 -15.62 14.58
CA GLU A 303 -50.87 -14.97 14.80
C GLU A 303 -51.38 -14.37 13.49
N GLU A 304 -52.65 -14.64 13.15
CA GLU A 304 -53.34 -14.09 11.99
C GLU A 304 -54.16 -12.84 12.39
N PRO A 305 -54.23 -11.82 11.51
CA PRO A 305 -55.02 -10.63 11.74
C PRO A 305 -56.52 -10.95 11.66
N SER A 306 -57.34 -9.99 12.08
CA SER A 306 -58.82 -10.10 11.86
C SER A 306 -59.12 -10.23 10.35
N GLU A 307 -60.24 -10.91 10.05
CA GLU A 307 -60.65 -11.19 8.68
C GLU A 307 -60.79 -9.92 7.81
N ASP A 308 -61.22 -8.81 8.43
CA ASP A 308 -61.35 -7.50 7.79
C ASP A 308 -59.98 -6.89 7.42
N LEU A 309 -58.97 -7.04 8.27
CA LEU A 309 -57.61 -6.57 8.01
C LEU A 309 -56.89 -7.44 6.98
N ALA A 310 -57.14 -8.77 7.02
CA ALA A 310 -56.52 -9.69 6.06
C ALA A 310 -56.99 -9.47 4.61
N LYS A 311 -58.24 -8.98 4.42
CA LYS A 311 -58.82 -8.71 3.08
C LYS A 311 -58.41 -7.37 2.47
N LEU A 312 -57.71 -6.51 3.21
CA LEU A 312 -57.25 -5.24 2.67
C LEU A 312 -56.12 -5.46 1.63
N SER A 313 -56.33 -4.89 0.45
CA SER A 313 -55.31 -4.85 -0.60
C SER A 313 -54.99 -3.40 -0.96
N PHE A 314 -53.76 -3.15 -1.38
CA PHE A 314 -53.30 -1.83 -1.78
C PHE A 314 -52.66 -1.89 -3.17
N ASP A 315 -53.00 -0.91 -4.02
CA ASP A 315 -52.30 -0.71 -5.28
C ASP A 315 -50.92 -0.15 -4.98
N LEU A 316 -49.91 -1.01 -5.11
CA LEU A 316 -48.53 -0.61 -4.88
C LEU A 316 -48.02 0.19 -6.07
N PRO A 317 -47.41 1.38 -5.81
CA PRO A 317 -46.67 2.06 -6.87
C PRO A 317 -45.59 1.17 -7.47
N PRO A 318 -45.25 1.31 -8.77
CA PRO A 318 -44.28 0.43 -9.44
C PRO A 318 -42.95 0.28 -8.70
N ARG A 319 -42.51 1.32 -7.99
CA ARG A 319 -41.29 1.29 -7.16
C ARG A 319 -41.35 0.34 -5.97
N PHE A 320 -42.55 0.01 -5.47
CA PHE A 320 -42.75 -0.91 -4.34
C PHE A 320 -43.12 -2.34 -4.80
N SER A 321 -43.55 -2.51 -6.04
CA SER A 321 -43.98 -3.82 -6.58
C SER A 321 -42.83 -4.73 -7.00
N LYS A 322 -41.58 -4.25 -6.96
CA LYS A 322 -40.40 -4.97 -7.49
C LYS A 322 -39.39 -5.39 -6.42
N GLY A 323 -39.81 -5.43 -5.16
CA GLY A 323 -38.95 -5.80 -4.06
C GLY A 323 -38.26 -4.62 -3.36
N TRP A 324 -37.75 -4.86 -2.16
CA TRP A 324 -37.08 -3.86 -1.35
C TRP A 324 -36.09 -4.43 -0.36
N LEU A 325 -35.26 -3.54 0.23
CA LEU A 325 -34.38 -3.81 1.34
C LEU A 325 -34.85 -2.99 2.57
N SER A 326 -34.79 -3.58 3.77
CA SER A 326 -35.22 -2.93 5.01
C SER A 326 -34.31 -3.26 6.19
N ARG A 327 -34.46 -2.47 7.29
CA ARG A 327 -33.74 -2.73 8.53
C ARG A 327 -34.08 -4.09 9.13
N SER A 328 -33.07 -4.71 9.70
CA SER A 328 -33.20 -5.82 10.65
C SER A 328 -32.95 -5.36 12.10
N GLY A 329 -33.10 -6.24 13.07
CA GLY A 329 -32.73 -5.95 14.45
C GLY A 329 -31.23 -5.68 14.66
N ARG A 330 -30.37 -6.13 13.75
CA ARG A 330 -28.90 -5.98 13.83
C ARG A 330 -28.32 -4.84 12.99
N THR A 331 -29.11 -4.18 12.16
CA THR A 331 -28.61 -3.10 11.28
C THR A 331 -27.89 -2.01 12.07
N ARG A 332 -28.46 -1.56 13.20
CA ARG A 332 -27.85 -0.51 14.03
C ARG A 332 -26.53 -0.94 14.67
N GLU A 333 -26.49 -2.17 15.19
CA GLU A 333 -25.28 -2.73 15.79
C GLU A 333 -24.17 -2.85 14.73
N TRP A 334 -24.53 -3.36 13.56
CA TRP A 334 -23.58 -3.49 12.45
C TRP A 334 -23.01 -2.13 12.04
N VAL A 335 -23.85 -1.10 11.86
CA VAL A 335 -23.41 0.26 11.52
C VAL A 335 -22.46 0.81 12.58
N SER A 336 -22.75 0.62 13.87
CA SER A 336 -21.87 1.13 14.93
C SER A 336 -20.47 0.51 14.91
N LYS A 337 -20.34 -0.72 14.42
CA LYS A 337 -19.06 -1.45 14.31
C LYS A 337 -18.33 -1.19 12.98
N HIS A 338 -19.03 -0.75 11.93
CA HIS A 338 -18.51 -0.64 10.57
C HIS A 338 -18.74 0.75 9.97
N LEU A 339 -18.68 1.80 10.79
CA LEU A 339 -18.78 3.20 10.35
C LEU A 339 -17.64 3.54 9.38
N SER A 340 -16.45 3.02 9.65
CA SER A 340 -15.30 3.06 8.75
C SER A 340 -15.08 1.69 8.12
N MET A 341 -14.70 1.68 6.84
CA MET A 341 -14.28 0.48 6.14
C MET A 341 -12.79 0.17 6.33
N ILE A 342 -12.06 1.10 6.96
CA ILE A 342 -10.67 0.88 7.35
C ILE A 342 -10.71 0.06 8.65
N PRO A 343 -10.16 -1.17 8.67
CA PRO A 343 -10.14 -1.99 9.87
C PRO A 343 -9.38 -1.28 10.99
N ASP A 344 -9.96 -1.24 12.18
CA ASP A 344 -9.23 -0.82 13.36
C ASP A 344 -8.21 -1.91 13.71
N LYS A 345 -6.92 -1.59 13.54
CA LYS A 345 -5.84 -2.45 14.03
C LYS A 345 -5.75 -2.27 15.54
N GLN A 346 -5.75 -3.37 16.28
CA GLN A 346 -5.43 -3.31 17.71
C GLN A 346 -4.01 -2.77 17.87
N SER A 347 -3.88 -1.71 18.64
CA SER A 347 -2.60 -1.07 18.91
C SER A 347 -2.34 -0.99 20.41
N TYR A 348 -1.12 -1.27 20.82
CA TYR A 348 -0.65 -1.16 22.19
C TYR A 348 0.02 0.20 22.42
N ARG A 349 -0.33 0.86 23.50
CA ARG A 349 0.32 2.11 23.92
C ARG A 349 1.65 1.79 24.59
N VAL A 350 2.73 2.33 24.04
CA VAL A 350 4.08 2.17 24.61
C VAL A 350 4.33 3.28 25.62
N ARG A 351 4.65 2.90 26.87
CA ARG A 351 4.96 3.83 27.96
C ARG A 351 6.30 3.53 28.62
N ASP A 352 7.03 4.57 28.91
CA ASP A 352 8.21 4.50 29.76
C ASP A 352 7.80 4.07 31.18
N ALA A 353 8.36 2.97 31.68
CA ALA A 353 8.03 2.40 32.98
C ALA A 353 8.38 3.35 34.14
N VAL A 354 9.39 4.21 33.97
CA VAL A 354 9.88 5.15 35.02
C VAL A 354 9.06 6.44 34.98
N THR A 355 9.00 7.10 33.84
CA THR A 355 8.36 8.42 33.70
C THR A 355 6.87 8.36 33.46
N ARG A 356 6.34 7.18 33.09
CA ARG A 356 4.95 6.94 32.65
C ARG A 356 4.53 7.74 31.41
N LYS A 357 5.49 8.41 30.76
CA LYS A 357 5.24 9.17 29.54
C LYS A 357 4.92 8.21 28.40
N GLN A 358 3.89 8.52 27.62
CA GLN A 358 3.60 7.79 26.39
C GLN A 358 4.65 8.14 25.32
N LEU A 359 5.27 7.11 24.75
CA LEU A 359 6.26 7.23 23.68
C LEU A 359 5.61 7.14 22.31
N GLY A 360 4.61 6.27 22.17
CA GLY A 360 3.92 6.02 20.93
C GLY A 360 3.00 4.81 21.03
N ASN A 361 2.69 4.22 19.88
CA ASN A 361 1.89 3.00 19.74
C ASN A 361 2.62 1.98 18.87
N VAL A 362 2.37 0.69 19.13
CA VAL A 362 2.84 -0.43 18.31
C VAL A 362 1.66 -1.33 17.94
N ASP A 363 1.75 -2.01 16.81
CA ASP A 363 0.71 -2.93 16.35
C ASP A 363 0.73 -4.24 17.17
N GLU A 364 -0.41 -4.91 17.31
CA GLU A 364 -0.53 -6.20 18.02
C GLU A 364 0.42 -7.26 17.45
N ALA A 365 0.56 -7.33 16.12
CA ALA A 365 1.49 -8.24 15.46
C ALA A 365 2.95 -8.08 15.95
N PHE A 366 3.35 -6.86 16.26
CA PHE A 366 4.65 -6.58 16.85
C PHE A 366 4.75 -7.13 18.27
N VAL A 367 3.72 -6.93 19.11
CA VAL A 367 3.70 -7.44 20.49
C VAL A 367 3.72 -8.97 20.51
N LEU A 368 2.98 -9.61 19.60
CA LEU A 368 3.00 -11.06 19.43
C LEU A 368 4.38 -11.57 19.01
N SER A 369 5.06 -10.89 18.09
CA SER A 369 6.41 -11.26 17.66
C SER A 369 7.47 -11.19 18.79
N LEU A 370 7.25 -10.35 19.80
CA LEU A 370 8.11 -10.29 21.00
C LEU A 370 7.92 -11.50 21.93
N ASN A 371 6.77 -12.21 21.82
CA ASN A 371 6.43 -13.36 22.65
C ASN A 371 6.75 -14.70 21.96
N ASP A 372 6.75 -14.74 20.61
CA ASP A 372 6.99 -15.97 19.83
C ASP A 372 8.48 -16.38 19.73
N GLY A 373 9.37 -15.47 20.07
CA GLY A 373 10.79 -15.75 20.18
C GLY A 373 11.08 -16.55 21.43
N GLY A 374 11.40 -17.86 21.28
CA GLY A 374 11.80 -18.71 22.39
C GLY A 374 12.89 -18.06 23.25
N GLU A 375 13.05 -18.52 24.49
CA GLU A 375 14.05 -18.06 25.45
C GLU A 375 15.47 -18.05 24.87
N ASP A 376 15.81 -17.00 24.10
CA ASP A 376 17.21 -16.70 23.84
C ASP A 376 17.84 -16.21 25.12
N GLN A 377 18.88 -16.92 25.55
CA GLN A 377 19.61 -16.69 26.80
C GLN A 377 20.19 -15.28 26.97
N ASP A 378 20.04 -14.40 25.96
CA ASP A 378 20.65 -13.06 25.89
C ASP A 378 19.63 -11.90 25.92
N GLY A 379 18.31 -12.15 26.00
CA GLY A 379 17.28 -11.12 26.13
C GLY A 379 17.20 -10.12 24.95
N SER A 380 17.87 -10.41 23.82
CA SER A 380 17.97 -9.52 22.65
C SER A 380 16.63 -9.30 21.95
N GLN A 381 15.71 -10.25 22.01
CA GLN A 381 14.43 -10.22 21.32
C GLN A 381 13.38 -9.25 21.93
N ARG A 382 13.58 -8.80 23.15
CA ARG A 382 12.68 -7.83 23.81
C ARG A 382 13.12 -6.37 23.69
N ARG A 383 14.11 -6.08 22.85
CA ARG A 383 14.65 -4.72 22.65
C ARG A 383 14.16 -4.15 21.34
N PHE A 384 13.78 -2.89 21.34
CA PHE A 384 13.37 -2.19 20.11
C PHE A 384 13.73 -0.71 20.16
N VAL A 385 13.78 -0.07 18.99
CA VAL A 385 14.07 1.36 18.87
C VAL A 385 12.76 2.14 18.69
N MET A 386 12.59 3.19 19.49
CA MET A 386 11.47 4.12 19.35
C MET A 386 11.88 5.51 19.86
N ALA A 387 11.48 6.55 19.12
CA ALA A 387 11.86 7.94 19.41
C ALA A 387 13.38 8.15 19.47
N GLY A 388 14.14 7.45 18.59
CA GLY A 388 15.60 7.53 18.50
C GLY A 388 16.37 6.88 19.66
N ARG A 389 15.70 6.04 20.48
CA ARG A 389 16.32 5.35 21.63
C ARG A 389 15.98 3.86 21.62
N THR A 390 16.89 3.07 22.20
CA THR A 390 16.64 1.64 22.42
C THR A 390 15.90 1.42 23.73
N TRP A 391 14.86 0.59 23.67
CA TRP A 391 14.00 0.23 24.78
C TRP A 391 13.95 -1.27 24.96
N ILE A 392 13.86 -1.73 26.19
CA ILE A 392 13.58 -3.12 26.54
C ILE A 392 12.16 -3.23 27.08
N VAL A 393 11.42 -4.25 26.66
CA VAL A 393 10.09 -4.52 27.19
C VAL A 393 10.19 -5.06 28.61
N VAL A 394 9.54 -4.36 29.55
CA VAL A 394 9.48 -4.73 30.97
C VAL A 394 8.22 -5.54 31.24
N ASP A 395 7.09 -5.12 30.66
CA ASP A 395 5.79 -5.76 30.85
C ASP A 395 4.85 -5.47 29.66
N ALA A 396 3.95 -6.40 29.41
CA ALA A 396 2.91 -6.26 28.38
C ALA A 396 1.54 -6.63 28.99
N ASP A 397 0.62 -5.66 29.03
CA ASP A 397 -0.74 -5.83 29.50
C ASP A 397 -1.72 -5.88 28.32
N PRO A 398 -2.17 -7.07 27.88
CA PRO A 398 -3.11 -7.22 26.78
C PRO A 398 -4.50 -6.65 27.09
N GLU A 399 -4.93 -6.67 28.36
CA GLU A 399 -6.26 -6.18 28.74
C GLU A 399 -6.36 -4.65 28.63
N GLN A 400 -5.28 -3.95 28.96
CA GLN A 400 -5.20 -2.50 28.82
C GLN A 400 -4.60 -2.05 27.48
N SER A 401 -4.16 -2.99 26.64
CA SER A 401 -3.42 -2.72 25.41
C SER A 401 -2.24 -1.76 25.69
N GLU A 402 -1.44 -2.09 26.70
CA GLU A 402 -0.31 -1.28 27.15
C GLU A 402 0.99 -2.11 27.17
N LEU A 403 2.09 -1.48 26.74
CA LEU A 403 3.45 -2.02 26.74
C LEU A 403 4.32 -1.10 27.59
N LEU A 404 4.85 -1.61 28.72
CA LEU A 404 5.79 -0.89 29.56
C LEU A 404 7.23 -1.19 29.14
N VAL A 405 8.02 -0.14 28.95
CA VAL A 405 9.39 -0.23 28.46
C VAL A 405 10.35 0.58 29.32
N ALA A 406 11.61 0.16 29.36
CA ALA A 406 12.68 0.90 30.04
C ALA A 406 13.80 1.22 29.04
N PRO A 407 14.49 2.39 29.16
CA PRO A 407 15.58 2.74 28.28
C PRO A 407 16.80 1.85 28.55
N VAL A 408 17.52 1.46 27.50
CA VAL A 408 18.79 0.75 27.58
C VAL A 408 19.85 1.48 26.77
N SER A 409 21.09 1.42 27.23
CA SER A 409 22.23 2.09 26.60
C SER A 409 22.85 1.25 25.46
N ASP A 410 22.39 0.03 25.27
CA ASP A 410 22.95 -0.91 24.33
C ASP A 410 22.35 -0.73 22.93
N GLN A 411 23.17 -0.92 21.88
CA GLN A 411 22.73 -0.89 20.50
C GLN A 411 22.07 -2.24 20.17
N GLY A 412 20.82 -2.41 20.56
CA GLY A 412 20.04 -3.62 20.23
C GLY A 412 19.55 -3.62 18.78
N HIS A 413 19.32 -4.80 18.23
CA HIS A 413 18.69 -4.96 16.92
C HIS A 413 17.27 -4.37 16.96
N ALA A 414 16.97 -3.47 16.03
CA ALA A 414 15.61 -2.94 15.92
C ALA A 414 14.68 -4.05 15.42
N PRO A 415 13.54 -4.29 16.09
CA PRO A 415 12.55 -5.24 15.61
C PRO A 415 11.99 -4.81 14.26
N GLN A 416 11.68 -5.76 13.42
CA GLN A 416 11.05 -5.50 12.14
C GLN A 416 9.55 -5.23 12.36
N TRP A 417 9.11 -3.99 12.23
CA TRP A 417 7.71 -3.73 11.97
C TRP A 417 7.40 -4.17 10.54
N VAL A 418 6.43 -5.04 10.40
CA VAL A 418 5.90 -5.39 9.08
C VAL A 418 5.09 -4.19 8.57
N GLY A 419 5.76 -3.28 7.88
CA GLY A 419 5.12 -2.23 7.11
C GLY A 419 4.91 -2.76 5.70
N GLU A 420 3.68 -2.75 5.19
CA GLU A 420 3.44 -2.97 3.78
C GLU A 420 4.11 -1.84 2.99
N LEU A 421 5.17 -2.18 2.26
CA LEU A 421 5.70 -1.28 1.25
C LEU A 421 4.65 -1.18 0.13
N PRO A 422 4.39 0.02 -0.40
CA PRO A 422 3.51 0.13 -1.55
C PRO A 422 4.09 -0.66 -2.72
N PRO A 423 3.23 -1.30 -3.52
CA PRO A 423 3.67 -2.04 -4.69
C PRO A 423 4.28 -1.10 -5.72
N THR A 424 5.40 -1.50 -6.31
CA THR A 424 5.99 -0.80 -7.46
C THR A 424 5.13 -1.05 -8.69
N PRO A 425 4.71 0.00 -9.43
CA PRO A 425 3.96 -0.13 -10.67
C PRO A 425 4.70 -0.92 -11.75
N ALA A 426 3.95 -1.58 -12.62
CA ALA A 426 4.52 -2.42 -13.68
C ALA A 426 5.36 -1.62 -14.69
N ASP A 427 4.96 -0.40 -15.01
CA ASP A 427 5.68 0.48 -15.94
C ASP A 427 7.03 0.93 -15.37
N VAL A 428 7.12 1.21 -14.06
CA VAL A 428 8.38 1.51 -13.37
C VAL A 428 9.31 0.31 -13.38
N ALA A 429 8.80 -0.88 -13.04
CA ALA A 429 9.61 -2.10 -13.02
C ALA A 429 10.11 -2.50 -14.42
N ARG A 430 9.26 -2.37 -15.46
CA ARG A 430 9.65 -2.62 -16.85
C ARG A 430 10.73 -1.63 -17.31
N GLU A 431 10.58 -0.37 -16.99
CA GLU A 431 11.59 0.63 -17.33
C GLU A 431 12.91 0.40 -16.56
N ALA A 432 12.88 -0.11 -15.33
CA ALA A 432 14.08 -0.55 -14.61
C ALA A 432 14.76 -1.75 -15.33
N GLY A 433 13.97 -2.68 -15.87
CA GLY A 433 14.47 -3.74 -16.75
C GLY A 433 15.12 -3.19 -18.03
N ARG A 434 14.48 -2.22 -18.68
CA ARG A 434 15.04 -1.51 -19.83
C ARG A 434 16.35 -0.81 -19.49
N LEU A 435 16.44 -0.15 -18.36
CA LEU A 435 17.67 0.52 -17.93
C LEU A 435 18.83 -0.49 -17.76
N ARG A 436 18.57 -1.70 -17.22
CA ARG A 436 19.57 -2.79 -17.19
C ARG A 436 20.04 -3.16 -18.59
N ARG A 437 19.11 -3.30 -19.54
CA ARG A 437 19.43 -3.60 -20.94
C ARG A 437 20.25 -2.49 -21.58
N LEU A 438 19.92 -1.21 -21.34
CA LEU A 438 20.70 -0.09 -21.85
C LEU A 438 22.14 -0.09 -21.31
N PHE A 439 22.37 -0.42 -20.05
CA PHE A 439 23.71 -0.62 -19.51
C PHE A 439 24.45 -1.78 -20.18
N ALA A 440 23.76 -2.90 -20.43
CA ALA A 440 24.36 -4.05 -21.11
C ALA A 440 24.78 -3.72 -22.56
N ILE A 441 23.99 -2.92 -23.27
CA ILE A 441 24.33 -2.44 -24.60
C ILE A 441 25.53 -1.48 -24.56
N ASP A 442 25.54 -0.51 -23.63
CA ASP A 442 26.62 0.46 -23.46
C ASP A 442 27.97 -0.22 -23.12
N LEU A 443 27.89 -1.34 -22.38
CA LEU A 443 29.04 -2.18 -22.06
C LEU A 443 29.46 -3.15 -23.20
N GLY A 444 28.70 -3.22 -24.28
CA GLY A 444 28.96 -4.12 -25.42
C GLY A 444 28.69 -5.62 -25.08
N LEU A 445 27.88 -5.89 -24.04
CA LEU A 445 27.53 -7.24 -23.62
C LEU A 445 26.38 -7.83 -24.44
N MET A 446 25.60 -7.02 -25.11
CA MET A 446 24.52 -7.41 -26.01
C MET A 446 24.33 -6.39 -27.12
N GLU A 447 23.77 -6.83 -28.24
CA GLU A 447 23.35 -5.95 -29.33
C GLU A 447 21.93 -5.45 -29.10
N ASP A 448 21.63 -4.24 -29.58
CA ASP A 448 20.25 -3.72 -29.58
C ASP A 448 19.51 -4.30 -30.79
N GLU A 449 19.01 -5.52 -30.65
CA GLU A 449 18.16 -6.12 -31.67
C GLU A 449 16.83 -5.38 -31.74
N GLU A 450 16.55 -4.75 -32.89
CA GLU A 450 15.21 -4.26 -33.22
C GLU A 450 14.25 -5.44 -33.28
N VAL A 451 13.42 -5.60 -32.26
CA VAL A 451 12.37 -6.64 -32.22
C VAL A 451 11.23 -6.21 -33.14
N ASN A 452 11.20 -6.78 -34.35
CA ASN A 452 10.23 -6.46 -35.41
C ASN A 452 8.79 -6.95 -35.19
N GLU A 453 8.40 -7.55 -34.08
CA GLU A 453 7.07 -8.23 -33.97
C GLU A 453 6.21 -7.87 -32.77
N ILE A 454 6.68 -7.09 -31.80
CA ILE A 454 5.81 -6.55 -30.73
C ILE A 454 6.04 -5.06 -30.69
N ASP A 455 5.00 -4.28 -30.96
CA ASP A 455 5.10 -2.82 -30.91
C ASP A 455 5.53 -2.37 -29.49
N PRO A 456 6.77 -1.97 -29.29
CA PRO A 456 7.26 -1.54 -27.98
C PRO A 456 6.56 -0.25 -27.50
N ALA A 457 5.87 0.46 -28.39
CA ALA A 457 5.15 1.69 -28.11
C ALA A 457 3.91 1.47 -27.21
N GLU A 458 3.38 0.27 -27.14
CA GLU A 458 2.31 -0.07 -26.18
C GLU A 458 2.84 -0.34 -24.76
N LEU A 459 4.12 -0.69 -24.61
CA LEU A 459 4.70 -1.10 -23.31
C LEU A 459 5.43 0.01 -22.58
N LEU A 460 6.03 0.96 -23.31
CA LEU A 460 6.77 2.10 -22.72
C LEU A 460 6.54 3.35 -23.57
N LYS A 461 5.94 4.37 -23.02
CA LYS A 461 5.85 5.69 -23.64
C LYS A 461 7.24 6.35 -23.59
N GLY A 462 7.94 6.38 -24.70
CA GLY A 462 9.17 7.16 -24.90
C GLY A 462 10.44 6.34 -25.13
N ASP A 463 11.32 6.87 -25.98
CA ASP A 463 12.66 6.35 -26.29
C ASP A 463 13.70 6.89 -25.30
N SER A 464 13.54 6.64 -23.98
CA SER A 464 14.52 7.08 -23.01
C SER A 464 15.91 6.46 -23.27
N LYS A 465 16.94 7.31 -23.24
CA LYS A 465 18.34 6.93 -23.41
C LYS A 465 19.02 6.90 -22.04
N LEU A 466 20.15 6.22 -21.94
CA LEU A 466 20.92 6.16 -20.70
C LEU A 466 21.25 7.55 -20.11
N GLY A 467 21.42 8.56 -20.95
CA GLY A 467 21.67 9.95 -20.53
C GLY A 467 20.47 10.66 -19.89
N ASP A 468 19.26 10.15 -20.05
CA ASP A 468 18.03 10.78 -19.52
C ASP A 468 17.81 10.48 -18.04
N TYR A 469 18.50 9.47 -17.51
CA TYR A 469 18.39 9.10 -16.10
C TYR A 469 19.32 9.96 -15.24
N PRO A 470 18.82 10.61 -14.18
CA PRO A 470 19.60 11.54 -13.35
C PRO A 470 20.55 10.80 -12.38
N LEU A 471 21.37 9.92 -12.93
CA LEU A 471 22.40 9.15 -12.22
C LEU A 471 23.68 9.98 -12.11
N ASN A 472 24.28 10.07 -10.93
CA ASN A 472 25.63 10.60 -10.81
C ASN A 472 26.69 9.63 -11.40
N GLY A 473 27.95 10.07 -11.52
CA GLY A 473 29.01 9.27 -12.11
C GLY A 473 29.29 7.97 -11.33
N GLU A 474 29.22 8.03 -10.00
CA GLU A 474 29.44 6.90 -9.11
C GLU A 474 28.32 5.86 -9.24
N ALA A 475 27.05 6.31 -9.24
CA ALA A 475 25.90 5.44 -9.45
C ALA A 475 25.97 4.74 -10.82
N LYS A 476 26.35 5.46 -11.88
CA LYS A 476 26.56 4.85 -13.21
C LYS A 476 27.62 3.75 -13.18
N GLY A 477 28.76 4.01 -12.55
CA GLY A 477 29.83 3.02 -12.41
C GLY A 477 29.38 1.76 -11.64
N ILE A 478 28.70 1.95 -10.52
CA ILE A 478 28.16 0.84 -9.71
C ILE A 478 27.12 0.03 -10.49
N LEU A 479 26.20 0.66 -11.22
CA LEU A 479 25.21 -0.04 -12.02
C LEU A 479 25.85 -0.80 -13.19
N ALA A 480 26.83 -0.23 -13.84
CA ALA A 480 27.60 -0.89 -14.89
C ALA A 480 28.31 -2.15 -14.35
N GLU A 481 28.98 -2.05 -13.20
CA GLU A 481 29.62 -3.19 -12.53
C GLU A 481 28.62 -4.30 -12.17
N ILE A 482 27.44 -3.93 -11.65
CA ILE A 482 26.37 -4.89 -11.31
C ILE A 482 25.91 -5.65 -12.56
N VAL A 483 25.69 -4.93 -13.67
CA VAL A 483 25.25 -5.54 -14.94
C VAL A 483 26.34 -6.46 -15.49
N ALA A 484 27.60 -6.01 -15.51
CA ALA A 484 28.72 -6.82 -15.96
C ALA A 484 28.89 -8.10 -15.11
N THR A 485 28.89 -7.96 -13.79
CA THR A 485 29.01 -9.11 -12.86
C THR A 485 27.88 -10.12 -13.05
N HIS A 486 26.64 -9.62 -13.24
CA HIS A 486 25.50 -10.51 -13.50
C HIS A 486 25.68 -11.26 -14.83
N PHE A 487 26.10 -10.56 -15.89
CA PHE A 487 26.34 -11.17 -17.19
C PHE A 487 27.45 -12.21 -17.14
N ASP A 488 28.54 -11.93 -16.45
CA ASP A 488 29.66 -12.88 -16.27
C ASP A 488 29.23 -14.16 -15.55
N SER A 489 28.27 -14.04 -14.62
CA SER A 489 27.78 -15.19 -13.85
C SER A 489 26.67 -15.96 -14.54
N ALA A 490 25.76 -15.30 -15.24
CA ALA A 490 24.52 -15.89 -15.78
C ALA A 490 24.48 -15.96 -17.31
N GLY A 491 25.37 -15.23 -18.01
CA GLY A 491 25.40 -15.16 -19.47
C GLY A 491 24.23 -14.41 -20.12
N MET A 492 23.30 -13.89 -19.31
CA MET A 492 22.10 -13.18 -19.78
C MET A 492 21.73 -12.06 -18.80
N ILE A 493 21.11 -11.00 -19.31
CA ILE A 493 20.62 -9.88 -18.49
C ILE A 493 19.08 -9.89 -18.51
N PRO A 494 18.42 -10.07 -17.34
CA PRO A 494 16.97 -9.92 -17.26
C PRO A 494 16.54 -8.49 -17.53
N SER A 495 15.51 -8.32 -18.35
CA SER A 495 15.05 -7.02 -18.81
C SER A 495 13.53 -6.98 -18.98
N GLU A 496 13.02 -5.89 -19.49
CA GLU A 496 11.61 -5.76 -19.88
C GLU A 496 11.20 -6.76 -21.02
N ARG A 497 12.20 -7.26 -21.77
CA ARG A 497 12.01 -8.18 -22.91
C ARG A 497 12.40 -9.63 -22.60
N LEU A 498 13.13 -9.86 -21.52
CA LEU A 498 13.69 -11.17 -21.18
C LEU A 498 13.45 -11.53 -19.72
N ILE A 499 12.66 -12.57 -19.51
CA ILE A 499 12.52 -13.24 -18.22
C ILE A 499 13.58 -14.34 -18.13
N THR A 500 14.38 -14.33 -17.08
CA THR A 500 15.36 -15.40 -16.80
C THR A 500 14.96 -16.20 -15.57
N ILE A 501 15.34 -17.48 -15.52
CA ILE A 501 15.10 -18.36 -14.38
C ILE A 501 16.43 -18.92 -13.93
N GLU A 502 16.76 -18.68 -12.67
CA GLU A 502 17.97 -19.18 -12.02
C GLU A 502 17.60 -20.27 -11.03
N ASP A 503 18.30 -21.41 -11.12
CA ASP A 503 18.20 -22.49 -10.14
C ASP A 503 19.28 -22.27 -9.07
N ARG A 504 18.86 -21.89 -7.88
CA ARG A 504 19.72 -21.71 -6.71
C ARG A 504 19.41 -22.80 -5.69
N ASP A 505 20.39 -23.22 -4.91
CA ASP A 505 20.35 -24.39 -4.01
C ASP A 505 19.04 -24.56 -3.21
N GLU A 506 18.39 -23.47 -2.83
CA GLU A 506 17.16 -23.50 -2.02
C GLU A 506 15.94 -22.86 -2.71
N ALA A 507 16.09 -22.23 -3.88
CA ALA A 507 15.02 -21.48 -4.52
C ALA A 507 15.18 -21.37 -6.04
N LEU A 508 14.07 -21.42 -6.76
CA LEU A 508 13.99 -20.99 -8.15
C LEU A 508 13.72 -19.47 -8.16
N VAL A 509 14.62 -18.71 -8.76
CA VAL A 509 14.52 -17.27 -8.88
C VAL A 509 14.14 -16.90 -10.31
N ILE A 510 12.94 -16.33 -10.47
CA ILE A 510 12.41 -15.86 -11.76
C ILE A 510 12.62 -14.35 -11.77
N ASN A 511 13.54 -13.87 -12.62
CA ASN A 511 13.76 -12.44 -12.80
C ASN A 511 12.73 -11.92 -13.82
N SER A 512 11.72 -11.25 -13.30
CA SER A 512 10.57 -10.74 -14.03
C SER A 512 10.34 -9.27 -13.69
N CYS A 513 10.71 -8.38 -14.59
CA CYS A 513 10.57 -6.93 -14.40
C CYS A 513 9.12 -6.47 -14.68
N GLN A 514 8.13 -7.01 -13.93
CA GLN A 514 6.71 -6.77 -14.17
C GLN A 514 6.01 -5.99 -13.05
N GLY A 515 6.70 -5.63 -11.98
CA GLY A 515 6.13 -4.97 -10.81
C GLY A 515 5.46 -5.93 -9.82
N ASN A 516 5.20 -5.47 -8.61
CA ASN A 516 4.75 -6.35 -7.52
C ASN A 516 3.44 -7.08 -7.85
N ARG A 517 2.41 -6.36 -8.34
CA ARG A 517 1.07 -6.96 -8.54
C ARG A 517 1.07 -8.11 -9.55
N ILE A 518 1.78 -7.93 -10.67
CA ILE A 518 1.89 -8.97 -11.69
C ILE A 518 2.75 -10.13 -11.15
N ASN A 519 3.86 -9.81 -10.50
CA ASN A 519 4.73 -10.81 -9.92
C ASN A 519 4.06 -11.59 -8.78
N GLU A 520 3.18 -10.97 -7.98
CA GLU A 520 2.36 -11.65 -6.97
C GLU A 520 1.38 -12.65 -7.62
N ALA A 521 0.65 -12.22 -8.64
CA ALA A 521 -0.28 -13.10 -9.35
C ALA A 521 0.45 -14.29 -9.97
N LEU A 522 1.55 -14.05 -10.69
CA LEU A 522 2.38 -15.10 -11.28
C LEU A 522 3.01 -16.00 -10.20
N GLY A 523 3.52 -15.40 -9.13
CA GLY A 523 4.15 -16.12 -8.02
C GLY A 523 3.18 -17.08 -7.33
N HIS A 524 1.96 -16.63 -7.01
CA HIS A 524 0.94 -17.49 -6.42
C HIS A 524 0.49 -18.61 -7.36
N TYR A 525 0.34 -18.32 -8.65
CA TYR A 525 0.07 -19.33 -9.67
C TYR A 525 1.18 -20.38 -9.71
N LEU A 526 2.45 -19.96 -9.85
CA LEU A 526 3.59 -20.85 -9.93
C LEU A 526 3.79 -21.66 -8.64
N LEU A 527 3.55 -21.05 -7.47
CA LEU A 527 3.59 -21.75 -6.18
C LEU A 527 2.52 -22.85 -6.11
N ALA A 528 1.30 -22.57 -6.59
CA ALA A 528 0.23 -23.56 -6.64
C ALA A 528 0.58 -24.75 -7.53
N MET A 529 1.10 -24.48 -8.74
CA MET A 529 1.57 -25.51 -9.67
C MET A 529 2.72 -26.34 -9.07
N ALA A 530 3.70 -25.66 -8.49
CA ALA A 530 4.87 -26.29 -7.88
C ALA A 530 4.48 -27.14 -6.65
N SER A 531 3.60 -26.65 -5.80
CA SER A 531 3.11 -27.40 -4.63
C SER A 531 2.30 -28.63 -5.05
N THR A 532 1.46 -28.50 -6.08
CA THR A 532 0.67 -29.62 -6.63
C THR A 532 1.60 -30.68 -7.24
N ARG A 533 2.62 -30.25 -8.00
CA ARG A 533 3.59 -31.14 -8.66
C ARG A 533 4.49 -31.88 -7.68
N SER A 534 5.00 -31.19 -6.66
CA SER A 534 5.96 -31.75 -5.71
C SER A 534 5.31 -32.43 -4.50
N GLY A 535 4.03 -32.15 -4.22
CA GLY A 535 3.34 -32.58 -2.99
C GLY A 535 3.87 -31.89 -1.73
N LYS A 536 4.63 -30.79 -1.88
CA LYS A 536 5.25 -30.04 -0.77
C LYS A 536 4.73 -28.61 -0.72
N TRP A 537 4.61 -28.08 0.49
CA TRP A 537 4.38 -26.65 0.69
C TRP A 537 5.66 -25.88 0.40
N GLY A 538 5.52 -24.80 -0.36
CA GLY A 538 6.61 -23.87 -0.66
C GLY A 538 6.41 -22.51 0.00
N ARG A 539 7.45 -21.68 -0.08
CA ARG A 539 7.42 -20.25 0.30
C ARG A 539 7.60 -19.40 -0.94
N LEU A 540 6.83 -18.32 -1.01
CA LEU A 540 6.89 -17.31 -2.06
C LEU A 540 7.49 -16.02 -1.48
N ILE A 541 8.43 -15.40 -2.21
CA ILE A 541 8.91 -14.05 -1.97
C ILE A 541 8.78 -13.28 -3.27
N VAL A 542 8.13 -12.13 -3.23
CA VAL A 542 7.87 -11.29 -4.41
C VAL A 542 8.51 -9.92 -4.24
N GLU A 543 9.27 -9.55 -5.26
CA GLU A 543 9.90 -8.23 -5.41
C GLU A 543 9.48 -7.61 -6.76
N PRO A 544 9.65 -6.30 -6.98
CA PRO A 544 9.24 -5.66 -8.23
C PRO A 544 9.82 -6.28 -9.50
N CYS A 545 11.05 -6.77 -9.41
CA CYS A 545 11.79 -7.33 -10.55
C CYS A 545 12.05 -8.84 -10.43
N ARG A 546 11.53 -9.54 -9.39
CA ARG A 546 11.78 -10.97 -9.24
C ARG A 546 10.74 -11.70 -8.40
N ILE A 547 10.65 -12.98 -8.63
CA ILE A 547 9.84 -13.94 -7.88
C ILE A 547 10.77 -15.04 -7.40
N SER A 548 10.79 -15.33 -6.09
CA SER A 548 11.57 -16.43 -5.53
C SER A 548 10.64 -17.51 -4.99
N LEU A 549 10.77 -18.73 -5.54
CA LEU A 549 9.99 -19.90 -5.17
C LEU A 549 10.88 -20.87 -4.39
N GLN A 550 10.64 -21.01 -3.09
CA GLN A 550 11.31 -21.98 -2.24
C GLN A 550 10.46 -23.25 -2.16
N VAL A 551 10.56 -24.10 -3.18
CA VAL A 551 9.84 -25.37 -3.27
C VAL A 551 10.75 -26.41 -3.93
N GLY A 552 11.05 -27.51 -3.22
CA GLY A 552 11.93 -28.55 -3.76
C GLY A 552 11.22 -29.47 -4.77
N GLY A 553 11.99 -29.99 -5.75
CA GLY A 553 11.51 -30.98 -6.72
C GLY A 553 10.82 -30.41 -7.95
N VAL A 554 11.03 -29.14 -8.24
CA VAL A 554 10.59 -28.44 -9.46
C VAL A 554 11.80 -27.89 -10.20
N THR A 555 11.80 -28.00 -11.51
CA THR A 555 12.90 -27.58 -12.38
C THR A 555 12.59 -26.26 -13.10
N PRO A 556 13.62 -25.50 -13.53
CA PRO A 556 13.42 -24.30 -14.35
C PRO A 556 12.60 -24.57 -15.63
N ARG A 557 12.78 -25.76 -16.24
CA ARG A 557 12.07 -26.15 -17.45
C ARG A 557 10.56 -26.29 -17.21
N GLU A 558 10.15 -26.86 -16.09
CA GLU A 558 8.74 -26.97 -15.72
C GLU A 558 8.12 -25.57 -15.54
N ILE A 559 8.84 -24.62 -14.92
CA ILE A 559 8.37 -23.24 -14.82
C ILE A 559 8.18 -22.60 -16.19
N ILE A 560 9.12 -22.78 -17.12
CA ILE A 560 9.02 -22.27 -18.50
C ILE A 560 7.79 -22.88 -19.20
N ASP A 561 7.62 -24.19 -19.08
CA ASP A 561 6.50 -24.90 -19.72
C ASP A 561 5.16 -24.40 -19.15
N TRP A 562 5.04 -24.19 -17.84
CA TRP A 562 3.82 -23.63 -17.24
C TRP A 562 3.53 -22.19 -17.70
N LEU A 563 4.54 -21.33 -17.75
CA LEU A 563 4.38 -19.94 -18.22
C LEU A 563 3.97 -19.87 -19.69
N ARG A 564 4.50 -20.77 -20.53
CA ARG A 564 4.21 -20.80 -21.97
C ARG A 564 2.87 -21.45 -22.30
N ASP A 565 2.54 -22.55 -21.62
CA ASP A 565 1.45 -23.43 -22.05
C ASP A 565 0.12 -23.15 -21.31
N THR A 566 0.14 -22.27 -20.29
CA THR A 566 -1.06 -21.90 -19.51
C THR A 566 -1.80 -20.73 -20.16
N PRO A 567 -3.04 -20.92 -20.59
CA PRO A 567 -3.85 -19.82 -21.10
C PRO A 567 -4.30 -18.89 -19.96
N PRO A 568 -4.54 -17.59 -20.24
CA PRO A 568 -4.92 -16.59 -19.22
C PRO A 568 -6.12 -17.00 -18.36
N GLU A 569 -7.12 -17.66 -18.96
CA GLU A 569 -8.36 -18.09 -18.29
C GLU A 569 -8.08 -19.16 -17.22
N ALA A 570 -7.09 -20.02 -17.45
CA ALA A 570 -6.67 -21.03 -16.48
C ALA A 570 -5.93 -20.39 -15.28
N LEU A 571 -5.18 -19.31 -15.51
CA LEU A 571 -4.55 -18.53 -14.45
C LEU A 571 -5.58 -18.00 -13.45
N GLU A 572 -6.66 -17.38 -13.96
CA GLU A 572 -7.75 -16.85 -13.14
C GLU A 572 -8.41 -17.97 -12.31
N GLY A 573 -8.68 -19.13 -12.95
CA GLY A 573 -9.25 -20.30 -12.28
C GLY A 573 -8.39 -20.80 -11.12
N VAL A 574 -7.06 -20.89 -11.30
CA VAL A 574 -6.14 -21.31 -10.24
C VAL A 574 -6.10 -20.28 -9.12
N LEU A 575 -5.98 -19.00 -9.44
CA LEU A 575 -5.91 -17.92 -8.45
C LEU A 575 -7.20 -17.81 -7.63
N SER A 576 -8.37 -17.99 -8.22
CA SER A 576 -9.66 -17.95 -7.51
C SER A 576 -9.79 -19.02 -6.43
N VAL A 577 -9.11 -20.15 -6.58
CA VAL A 577 -9.10 -21.26 -5.60
C VAL A 577 -7.97 -21.09 -4.58
N THR A 578 -6.81 -20.61 -5.00
CA THR A 578 -5.59 -20.60 -4.16
C THR A 578 -5.46 -19.37 -3.28
N LEU A 579 -5.80 -18.18 -3.79
CA LEU A 579 -5.68 -16.92 -3.04
C LEU A 579 -6.52 -16.90 -1.75
N PRO A 580 -7.80 -17.32 -1.71
CA PRO A 580 -8.58 -17.33 -0.48
C PRO A 580 -7.99 -18.21 0.63
N ASN A 581 -7.11 -19.14 0.26
CA ASN A 581 -6.45 -20.06 1.17
C ASN A 581 -5.00 -19.66 1.51
N SER A 582 -4.49 -18.59 0.90
CA SER A 582 -3.16 -18.05 1.21
C SER A 582 -3.11 -17.41 2.59
N ARG A 583 -1.90 -17.33 3.18
CA ARG A 583 -1.70 -16.67 4.48
C ARG A 583 -1.96 -15.16 4.44
N GLU A 584 -1.84 -14.57 3.26
CA GLU A 584 -2.02 -13.12 3.05
C GLU A 584 -3.50 -12.69 3.03
N VAL A 585 -4.42 -13.64 2.79
CA VAL A 585 -5.87 -13.38 2.75
C VAL A 585 -6.58 -13.82 4.02
N ARG A 586 -5.97 -14.71 4.82
CA ARG A 586 -6.49 -15.13 6.14
C ARG A 586 -6.07 -14.17 7.23
#